data_80a7dad886612674de5097c56568bca2
#
_entry.id   80a7dad886612674de5097c56568bca2
#
_cell.length_a   1.000
_cell.length_b   1.000
_cell.length_c   1.000
_cell.angle_alpha   90.00
_cell.angle_beta   90.00
_cell.angle_gamma   90.00
#
_symmetry.space_group_name_H-M   'P 1'
#
loop_
_entity.id
_entity.type
_entity.pdbx_description
1 polymer ?
#
loop_
_entity_poly.entity_id
_entity_poly.type
_entity_poly.pdbx_seq_one_letter_code
_entity_poly.pdbx_strand_id
1 'polypeptide(L)'
;MFKGSLEELSEYLGKRYLVIRGERMRCVLKVQDVILSSLRDFLRSRGFIEILAPIIGPVTDPGIRGARQVSIDYYGVRFKVMSSMILYKQMAVASLGKIFALSPNIRLEPRETITTRRHLAEFRQVDFEQANASYMNVMKVAERLLC
;
A
#
# COMPACT_ATOMS: atom_id res chain seq x y z
N MET A 1 3.62 -10.48 17.98
CA MET A 1 4.47 -9.29 18.00
C MET A 1 5.82 -9.69 18.55
N PHE A 2 6.90 -9.31 17.88
CA PHE A 2 8.26 -9.62 18.32
C PHE A 2 8.61 -8.74 19.54
N LYS A 3 9.14 -9.36 20.60
CA LYS A 3 9.51 -8.67 21.86
C LYS A 3 11.00 -8.78 22.17
N GLY A 4 11.80 -9.25 21.22
CA GLY A 4 13.22 -9.53 21.41
C GLY A 4 14.16 -8.36 21.11
N SER A 5 15.45 -8.59 21.25
CA SER A 5 16.55 -7.67 20.91
C SER A 5 16.66 -7.47 19.38
N LEU A 6 17.50 -6.51 18.95
CA LEU A 6 17.80 -6.32 17.53
C LEU A 6 18.52 -7.52 16.91
N GLU A 7 19.34 -8.22 17.69
CA GLU A 7 20.04 -9.44 17.25
C GLU A 7 19.06 -10.58 17.02
N GLU A 8 18.15 -10.81 17.96
CA GLU A 8 17.06 -11.80 17.82
C GLU A 8 16.13 -11.45 16.66
N LEU A 9 15.86 -10.17 16.41
CA LEU A 9 15.09 -9.73 15.26
C LEU A 9 15.83 -10.05 13.96
N SER A 10 17.13 -9.80 13.89
CA SER A 10 17.97 -10.11 12.71
C SER A 10 17.98 -11.61 12.45
N GLU A 11 18.14 -12.44 13.47
CA GLU A 11 18.07 -13.90 13.36
C GLU A 11 16.69 -14.36 12.89
N TYR A 12 15.62 -13.80 13.46
CA TYR A 12 14.25 -14.10 13.06
C TYR A 12 13.98 -13.73 11.60
N LEU A 13 14.46 -12.56 11.15
CA LEU A 13 14.34 -12.13 9.75
C LEU A 13 15.16 -13.02 8.81
N GLY A 14 16.34 -13.46 9.22
CA GLY A 14 17.15 -14.43 8.46
C GLY A 14 16.45 -15.79 8.28
N LYS A 15 15.56 -16.17 9.21
CA LYS A 15 14.80 -17.42 9.18
C LYS A 15 13.36 -17.27 8.65
N ARG A 16 13.03 -16.16 7.96
CA ARG A 16 11.66 -15.92 7.44
C ARG A 16 11.09 -17.04 6.60
N TYR A 17 11.92 -17.76 5.87
CA TYR A 17 11.52 -18.92 5.08
C TYR A 17 10.97 -20.09 5.94
N LEU A 18 11.35 -20.18 7.21
CA LEU A 18 10.73 -21.11 8.18
C LEU A 18 9.43 -20.54 8.74
N VAL A 19 9.42 -19.26 9.10
CA VAL A 19 8.25 -18.58 9.66
C VAL A 19 7.05 -18.63 8.72
N ILE A 20 7.27 -18.43 7.42
CA ILE A 20 6.19 -18.47 6.41
C ILE A 20 5.54 -19.83 6.29
N ARG A 21 6.26 -20.91 6.63
CA ARG A 21 5.75 -22.29 6.64
C ARG A 21 4.91 -22.62 7.89
N GLY A 22 5.00 -21.79 8.92
CA GLY A 22 4.26 -21.95 10.16
C GLY A 22 2.76 -21.79 9.95
N GLU A 23 1.94 -22.48 10.76
CA GLU A 23 0.49 -22.48 10.67
C GLU A 23 -0.10 -21.07 10.75
N ARG A 24 0.38 -20.26 11.71
CA ARG A 24 -0.06 -18.86 11.86
C ARG A 24 0.12 -18.05 10.59
N MET A 25 1.29 -18.13 9.93
CA MET A 25 1.54 -17.36 8.70
C MET A 25 0.70 -17.90 7.54
N ARG A 26 0.52 -19.21 7.44
CA ARG A 26 -0.39 -19.79 6.45
C ARG A 26 -1.82 -19.28 6.61
N CYS A 27 -2.31 -19.18 7.84
CA CYS A 27 -3.63 -18.60 8.11
C CYS A 27 -3.69 -17.11 7.72
N VAL A 28 -2.68 -16.31 8.08
CA VAL A 28 -2.60 -14.89 7.70
C VAL A 28 -2.63 -14.73 6.17
N LEU A 29 -1.85 -15.51 5.44
CA LEU A 29 -1.80 -15.44 3.97
C LEU A 29 -3.14 -15.85 3.33
N LYS A 30 -3.82 -16.86 3.86
CA LYS A 30 -5.15 -17.26 3.39
C LYS A 30 -6.20 -16.16 3.62
N VAL A 31 -6.21 -15.55 4.81
CA VAL A 31 -7.10 -14.41 5.11
C VAL A 31 -6.80 -13.24 4.19
N GLN A 32 -5.54 -12.94 3.97
CA GLN A 32 -5.13 -11.89 3.04
C GLN A 32 -5.63 -12.15 1.61
N ASP A 33 -5.53 -13.37 1.13
CA ASP A 33 -6.02 -13.78 -0.20
C ASP A 33 -7.53 -13.56 -0.34
N VAL A 34 -8.31 -14.01 0.64
CA VAL A 34 -9.76 -13.81 0.68
C VAL A 34 -10.12 -12.32 0.67
N ILE A 35 -9.45 -11.51 1.51
CA ILE A 35 -9.67 -10.07 1.56
C ILE A 35 -9.39 -9.43 0.19
N LEU A 36 -8.25 -9.74 -0.40
CA LEU A 36 -7.86 -9.15 -1.69
C LEU A 36 -8.80 -9.56 -2.83
N SER A 37 -9.24 -10.81 -2.86
CA SER A 37 -10.22 -11.29 -3.84
C SER A 37 -11.56 -10.57 -3.68
N SER A 38 -12.08 -10.51 -2.45
CA SER A 38 -13.36 -9.84 -2.17
C SER A 38 -13.33 -8.35 -2.53
N LEU A 39 -12.24 -7.64 -2.21
CA LEU A 39 -12.05 -6.24 -2.58
C LEU A 39 -12.07 -6.04 -4.10
N ARG A 40 -11.38 -6.90 -4.84
CA ARG A 40 -11.34 -6.85 -6.31
C ARG A 40 -12.72 -7.10 -6.92
N ASP A 41 -13.41 -8.14 -6.46
CA ASP A 41 -14.72 -8.51 -6.96
C ASP A 41 -15.73 -7.39 -6.71
N PHE A 42 -15.73 -6.83 -5.49
CA PHE A 42 -16.59 -5.72 -5.16
C PHE A 42 -16.34 -4.48 -6.05
N LEU A 43 -15.09 -4.04 -6.19
CA LEU A 43 -14.76 -2.86 -6.97
C LEU A 43 -15.02 -3.06 -8.45
N ARG A 44 -14.68 -4.23 -9.01
CA ARG A 44 -14.97 -4.59 -10.41
C ARG A 44 -16.47 -4.64 -10.69
N SER A 45 -17.28 -5.19 -9.79
CA SER A 45 -18.74 -5.22 -9.92
C SER A 45 -19.38 -3.82 -9.98
N ARG A 46 -18.66 -2.79 -9.51
CA ARG A 46 -19.06 -1.37 -9.56
C ARG A 46 -18.45 -0.59 -10.71
N GLY A 47 -17.79 -1.28 -11.64
CA GLY A 47 -17.20 -0.69 -12.83
C GLY A 47 -15.85 -0.01 -12.59
N PHE A 48 -15.15 -0.31 -11.49
CA PHE A 48 -13.79 0.16 -11.28
C PHE A 48 -12.81 -0.75 -12.05
N ILE A 49 -11.86 -0.13 -12.71
CA ILE A 49 -10.78 -0.78 -13.45
C ILE A 49 -9.55 -0.88 -12.57
N GLU A 50 -9.02 -2.08 -12.39
CA GLU A 50 -7.76 -2.28 -11.66
C GLU A 50 -6.58 -1.79 -12.51
N ILE A 51 -5.77 -0.89 -11.95
CA ILE A 51 -4.53 -0.42 -12.58
C ILE A 51 -3.32 -0.85 -11.76
N LEU A 52 -2.20 -1.03 -12.42
CA LEU A 52 -0.93 -1.32 -11.76
C LEU A 52 -0.26 -0.01 -11.34
N ALA A 53 -0.03 0.13 -10.04
CA ALA A 53 0.68 1.29 -9.50
C ALA A 53 2.18 1.18 -9.81
N PRO A 54 2.83 2.26 -10.28
CA PRO A 54 4.28 2.30 -10.40
C PRO A 54 4.92 2.21 -9.01
N ILE A 55 6.09 1.56 -8.94
CA ILE A 55 6.89 1.50 -7.70
C ILE A 55 7.90 2.64 -7.64
N ILE A 56 8.38 3.07 -8.80
CA ILE A 56 9.30 4.20 -8.93
C ILE A 56 8.75 5.20 -9.93
N GLY A 57 9.04 6.46 -9.73
CA GLY A 57 8.64 7.53 -10.65
C GLY A 57 9.44 8.82 -10.40
N PRO A 58 9.30 9.82 -11.26
CA PRO A 58 10.03 11.09 -11.13
C PRO A 58 9.64 11.85 -9.86
N VAL A 59 8.40 11.69 -9.42
CA VAL A 59 7.85 12.35 -8.24
C VAL A 59 6.96 11.39 -7.45
N THR A 60 6.78 11.68 -6.18
CA THR A 60 5.79 11.02 -5.32
C THR A 60 5.15 12.08 -4.41
N ASP A 61 4.06 11.72 -3.75
CA ASP A 61 3.38 12.63 -2.82
C ASP A 61 4.34 13.14 -1.73
N PRO A 62 4.52 14.47 -1.61
CA PRO A 62 5.31 15.05 -0.52
C PRO A 62 4.58 15.06 0.82
N GLY A 63 3.27 14.75 0.85
CA GLY A 63 2.37 14.90 2.00
C GLY A 63 2.60 13.94 3.15
N ILE A 64 3.76 13.30 3.23
CA ILE A 64 4.09 12.32 4.25
C ILE A 64 4.61 13.07 5.47
N ARG A 65 3.80 13.14 6.50
CA ARG A 65 4.16 13.75 7.79
C ARG A 65 5.35 13.04 8.42
N GLY A 66 6.53 13.67 8.31
CA GLY A 66 7.75 13.20 8.98
C GLY A 66 8.46 12.01 8.34
N ALA A 67 7.84 11.25 7.47
CA ALA A 67 8.50 10.14 6.80
C ALA A 67 9.51 10.61 5.74
N ARG A 68 10.67 9.98 5.69
CA ARG A 68 11.70 10.28 4.69
C ARG A 68 11.41 9.54 3.39
N GLN A 69 11.45 10.26 2.28
CA GLN A 69 11.35 9.69 0.93
C GLN A 69 12.63 8.93 0.56
N VAL A 70 12.45 7.82 -0.13
CA VAL A 70 13.54 7.03 -0.74
C VAL A 70 13.77 7.50 -2.17
N SER A 71 15.01 7.69 -2.58
CA SER A 71 15.40 8.01 -3.95
C SER A 71 16.29 6.91 -4.51
N ILE A 72 16.21 6.72 -5.83
CA ILE A 72 17.03 5.78 -6.60
C ILE A 72 17.65 6.55 -7.75
N ASP A 73 18.96 6.45 -7.93
CA ASP A 73 19.63 6.97 -9.11
C ASP A 73 19.69 5.86 -10.17
N TYR A 74 19.13 6.11 -11.35
CA TYR A 74 19.05 5.15 -12.42
C TYR A 74 19.30 5.85 -13.78
N TYR A 75 20.33 5.41 -14.48
CA TYR A 75 20.81 6.06 -15.72
C TYR A 75 21.03 7.56 -15.61
N GLY A 76 21.58 8.04 -14.50
CA GLY A 76 21.81 9.46 -14.25
C GLY A 76 20.56 10.29 -13.96
N VAL A 77 19.40 9.65 -13.83
CA VAL A 77 18.13 10.27 -13.45
C VAL A 77 17.75 9.85 -12.04
N ARG A 78 17.37 10.83 -11.24
CA ARG A 78 16.94 10.58 -9.86
C ARG A 78 15.44 10.31 -9.80
N PHE A 79 15.08 9.08 -9.50
CA PHE A 79 13.70 8.65 -9.26
C PHE A 79 13.36 8.62 -7.76
N LYS A 80 12.07 8.66 -7.47
CA LYS A 80 11.51 8.44 -6.13
C LYS A 80 10.86 7.07 -6.05
N VAL A 81 11.04 6.39 -4.93
CA VAL A 81 10.21 5.24 -4.57
C VAL A 81 8.87 5.74 -4.08
N MET A 82 7.79 5.13 -4.55
CA MET A 82 6.43 5.58 -4.25
C MET A 82 6.13 5.47 -2.75
N SER A 83 5.77 6.58 -2.17
CA SER A 83 5.18 6.70 -0.84
C SER A 83 3.67 6.90 -0.88
N SER A 84 3.14 7.25 -2.05
CA SER A 84 1.74 7.31 -2.44
C SER A 84 1.65 7.40 -3.96
N MET A 85 0.66 6.78 -4.56
CA MET A 85 0.41 6.90 -6.00
C MET A 85 -0.56 8.04 -6.36
N ILE A 86 -0.79 9.00 -5.48
CA ILE A 86 -1.83 10.02 -5.63
C ILE A 86 -1.78 10.75 -6.97
N LEU A 87 -0.60 11.14 -7.44
CA LEU A 87 -0.43 11.83 -8.72
C LEU A 87 -0.79 10.93 -9.91
N TYR A 88 -0.37 9.66 -9.85
CA TYR A 88 -0.63 8.69 -10.91
C TYR A 88 -2.12 8.33 -11.00
N LYS A 89 -2.78 8.11 -9.87
CA LYS A 89 -4.21 7.79 -9.86
C LYS A 89 -5.08 8.96 -10.36
N GLN A 90 -4.69 10.20 -10.08
CA GLN A 90 -5.38 11.37 -10.63
C GLN A 90 -5.28 11.44 -12.16
N MET A 91 -4.13 11.15 -12.74
CA MET A 91 -3.98 11.06 -14.19
C MET A 91 -4.80 9.91 -14.79
N ALA A 92 -4.78 8.75 -14.15
CA ALA A 92 -5.49 7.57 -14.64
C ALA A 92 -7.01 7.73 -14.55
N VAL A 93 -7.56 8.30 -13.46
CA VAL A 93 -9.00 8.49 -13.31
C VAL A 93 -9.56 9.51 -14.30
N ALA A 94 -8.78 10.50 -14.70
CA ALA A 94 -9.18 11.48 -15.73
C ALA A 94 -9.44 10.81 -17.09
N SER A 95 -8.75 9.69 -17.39
CA SER A 95 -8.93 8.94 -18.63
C SER A 95 -9.96 7.81 -18.50
N LEU A 96 -9.95 7.08 -17.38
CA LEU A 96 -10.70 5.83 -17.23
C LEU A 96 -12.02 5.98 -16.44
N GLY A 97 -12.23 7.12 -15.78
CA GLY A 97 -13.44 7.44 -15.02
C GLY A 97 -13.54 6.78 -13.65
N LYS A 98 -13.28 5.49 -13.52
CA LYS A 98 -13.25 4.76 -12.24
C LYS A 98 -12.07 3.81 -12.23
N ILE A 99 -11.22 3.94 -11.24
CA ILE A 99 -10.02 3.11 -11.10
C ILE A 99 -9.84 2.63 -9.66
N PHE A 100 -9.15 1.53 -9.50
CA PHE A 100 -8.58 1.13 -8.21
C PHE A 100 -7.20 0.49 -8.38
N ALA A 101 -6.44 0.46 -7.31
CA ALA A 101 -5.15 -0.20 -7.25
C ALA A 101 -4.86 -0.74 -5.84
N LEU A 102 -4.08 -1.79 -5.78
CA LEU A 102 -3.41 -2.27 -4.57
C LEU A 102 -1.98 -1.73 -4.57
N SER A 103 -1.83 -0.45 -4.22
CA SER A 103 -0.59 0.28 -4.40
C SER A 103 0.46 -0.05 -3.33
N PRO A 104 1.69 -0.39 -3.72
CA PRO A 104 2.80 -0.50 -2.80
C PRO A 104 3.24 0.90 -2.34
N ASN A 105 3.46 1.06 -1.05
CA ASN A 105 3.93 2.31 -0.48
C ASN A 105 5.12 2.05 0.43
N ILE A 106 6.16 2.87 0.30
CA ILE A 106 7.34 2.84 1.16
C ILE A 106 7.46 4.18 1.86
N ARG A 107 7.42 4.14 3.19
CA ARG A 107 7.56 5.32 4.06
C ARG A 107 8.58 5.02 5.13
N LEU A 108 9.72 5.69 5.06
CA LEU A 108 10.72 5.58 6.12
C LEU A 108 10.31 6.46 7.29
N GLU A 109 9.47 5.91 8.13
CA GLU A 109 8.93 6.59 9.30
C GLU A 109 10.04 6.99 10.28
N PRO A 110 9.92 8.12 10.98
CA PRO A 110 10.88 8.54 11.97
C PRO A 110 10.90 7.57 13.16
N ARG A 111 12.05 7.52 13.84
CA ARG A 111 12.30 6.53 14.89
C ARG A 111 11.31 6.61 16.06
N GLU A 112 10.78 7.80 16.32
CA GLU A 112 9.80 8.09 17.36
C GLU A 112 8.46 7.35 17.13
N THR A 113 8.15 6.98 15.89
CA THR A 113 6.90 6.27 15.55
C THR A 113 6.94 4.79 15.95
N ILE A 114 8.11 4.22 16.24
CA ILE A 114 8.27 2.81 16.63
C ILE A 114 7.40 2.46 17.85
N THR A 115 7.30 3.38 18.80
CA THR A 115 6.54 3.19 20.04
C THR A 115 5.04 3.13 19.81
N THR A 116 4.54 3.76 18.75
CA THR A 116 3.11 3.80 18.42
C THR A 116 2.59 2.49 17.86
N ARG A 117 3.46 1.66 17.27
CA ARG A 117 3.14 0.38 16.62
C ARG A 117 2.07 0.49 15.52
N ARG A 118 1.87 1.68 14.96
CA ARG A 118 0.86 1.98 13.93
C ARG A 118 1.43 2.06 12.53
N HIS A 119 2.75 2.17 12.40
CA HIS A 119 3.41 2.49 11.14
C HIS A 119 4.25 1.30 10.66
N LEU A 120 4.11 1.00 9.38
CA LEU A 120 4.93 0.04 8.65
C LEU A 120 5.77 0.81 7.62
N ALA A 121 7.02 0.41 7.43
CA ALA A 121 7.88 1.00 6.43
C ALA A 121 7.45 0.64 5.00
N GLU A 122 6.86 -0.54 4.83
CA GLU A 122 6.25 -1.00 3.58
C GLU A 122 4.85 -1.54 3.85
N PHE A 123 3.87 -1.12 3.04
CA PHE A 123 2.49 -1.60 3.12
C PHE A 123 1.80 -1.47 1.76
N ARG A 124 0.61 -2.07 1.65
CA ARG A 124 -0.27 -1.92 0.49
C ARG A 124 -1.48 -1.09 0.88
N GLN A 125 -1.84 -0.13 0.02
CA GLN A 125 -3.10 0.60 0.13
C GLN A 125 -4.08 0.12 -0.92
N VAL A 126 -5.34 0.03 -0.54
CA VAL A 126 -6.45 -0.04 -1.49
C VAL A 126 -6.82 1.39 -1.84
N ASP A 127 -6.37 1.84 -2.98
CA ASP A 127 -6.71 3.16 -3.52
C ASP A 127 -7.80 3.00 -4.57
N PHE A 128 -8.86 3.80 -4.51
CA PHE A 128 -9.85 3.89 -5.57
C PHE A 128 -10.29 5.33 -5.78
N GLU A 129 -10.52 5.68 -7.03
CA GLU A 129 -10.87 7.03 -7.48
C GLU A 129 -12.04 6.96 -8.45
N GLN A 130 -12.89 7.97 -8.40
CA GLN A 130 -14.01 8.14 -9.32
C GLN A 130 -14.07 9.58 -9.83
N ALA A 131 -14.02 9.76 -11.16
CA ALA A 131 -14.22 11.06 -11.78
C ALA A 131 -15.65 11.55 -11.61
N ASN A 132 -15.83 12.87 -11.60
CA ASN A 132 -17.12 13.54 -11.48
C ASN A 132 -17.98 13.08 -10.29
N ALA A 133 -17.33 12.69 -9.20
CA ALA A 133 -17.96 12.22 -7.96
C ALA A 133 -17.70 13.18 -6.80
N SER A 134 -18.69 13.37 -5.95
CA SER A 134 -18.48 14.05 -4.69
C SER A 134 -17.80 13.11 -3.68
N TYR A 135 -17.22 13.69 -2.62
CA TYR A 135 -16.66 12.89 -1.52
C TYR A 135 -17.69 11.94 -0.90
N MET A 136 -18.98 12.34 -0.87
CA MET A 136 -20.08 11.50 -0.36
C MET A 136 -20.30 10.25 -1.21
N ASN A 137 -20.12 10.34 -2.54
CA ASN A 137 -20.20 9.16 -3.41
C ASN A 137 -19.08 8.16 -3.11
N VAL A 138 -17.87 8.65 -2.93
CA VAL A 138 -16.70 7.83 -2.60
C VAL A 138 -16.83 7.20 -1.21
N MET A 139 -17.29 7.96 -0.21
CA MET A 139 -17.56 7.44 1.13
C MET A 139 -18.56 6.28 1.12
N LYS A 140 -19.65 6.39 0.37
CA LYS A 140 -20.65 5.31 0.23
C LYS A 140 -20.06 4.04 -0.40
N VAL A 141 -19.10 4.17 -1.32
CA VAL A 141 -18.38 3.03 -1.85
C VAL A 141 -17.50 2.39 -0.78
N ALA A 142 -16.77 3.21 -0.01
CA ALA A 142 -15.92 2.74 1.08
C ALA A 142 -16.72 2.01 2.18
N GLU A 143 -17.83 2.58 2.61
CA GLU A 143 -18.72 1.95 3.61
C GLU A 143 -19.18 0.56 3.16
N ARG A 144 -19.64 0.44 1.92
CA ARG A 144 -20.11 -0.84 1.36
C ARG A 144 -18.99 -1.83 1.05
N LEU A 145 -17.76 -1.36 0.92
CA LEU A 145 -16.57 -2.21 0.76
C LEU A 145 -16.20 -2.89 2.08
N LEU A 146 -16.51 -2.26 3.22
CA LEU A 146 -16.16 -2.72 4.56
C LEU A 146 -17.28 -3.51 5.25
N CYS A 147 -18.52 -3.41 4.75
CA CYS A 147 -19.70 -4.12 5.25
C CYS A 147 -20.09 -5.29 4.36
#